data_58583032757a4664f825e68464fa153c
#
_entry.id   58583032757a4664f825e68464fa153c
#
_cell.length_a   1.000
_cell.length_b   1.000
_cell.length_c   1.000
_cell.angle_alpha   90.00
_cell.angle_beta   90.00
_cell.angle_gamma   90.00
#
_symmetry.space_group_name_H-M   'P 1'
#
loop_
_entity.id
_entity.type
_entity.pdbx_description
1 polymer ?
#
loop_
_entity_poly.entity_id
_entity_poly.type
_entity_poly.pdbx_seq_one_letter_code
_entity_poly.pdbx_strand_id
1 'polypeptide(L)'
;FLEKNGKKVYPSSKTLKTIQNKSKQKDFYIKNNLPTSAYKNYKNKSELISDLNKGYFEFPYVWKSAKFGYDGKGVKIVKTLEDIKNLPDLECLMEQKVKIKKEVSVIVARNPNEDETCFPIVEMEFNDDSNLVEYVICPANISKELEEKAYNIALQTARCFKSIGLLAVELFITENDEILINEV
;
A
#
# COMPACT_ATOMS: atom_id res chain seq x y z
N PHE A 1 -17.10 18.61 5.04
CA PHE A 1 -18.39 19.25 5.33
C PHE A 1 -18.96 18.75 6.65
N LEU A 2 -19.22 17.44 6.83
CA LEU A 2 -19.83 16.86 8.05
C LEU A 2 -19.04 17.17 9.32
N GLU A 3 -17.74 16.95 9.35
CA GLU A 3 -16.88 17.26 10.51
C GLU A 3 -16.89 18.75 10.86
N LYS A 4 -16.88 19.64 9.84
CA LYS A 4 -16.98 21.08 10.05
C LYS A 4 -18.31 21.50 10.69
N ASN A 5 -19.34 20.66 10.59
CA ASN A 5 -20.66 20.85 11.22
C ASN A 5 -20.80 20.02 12.52
N GLY A 6 -19.70 19.63 13.15
CA GLY A 6 -19.69 18.95 14.44
C GLY A 6 -20.15 17.49 14.42
N LYS A 7 -20.25 16.85 13.23
CA LYS A 7 -20.63 15.44 13.11
C LYS A 7 -19.38 14.56 13.25
N LYS A 8 -19.49 13.48 14.00
CA LYS A 8 -18.46 12.43 14.03
C LYS A 8 -18.51 11.65 12.73
N VAL A 9 -17.37 11.50 12.05
CA VAL A 9 -17.25 10.79 10.76
C VAL A 9 -16.10 9.81 10.87
N TYR A 10 -16.32 8.58 10.44
CA TYR A 10 -15.33 7.51 10.45
C TYR A 10 -15.27 6.84 9.07
N PRO A 11 -14.08 6.70 8.45
CA PRO A 11 -12.82 7.29 8.87
C PRO A 11 -12.84 8.83 8.83
N SER A 12 -11.93 9.48 9.57
CA SER A 12 -11.81 10.94 9.56
C SER A 12 -11.43 11.44 8.16
N SER A 13 -11.80 12.67 7.83
CA SER A 13 -11.46 13.28 6.54
C SER A 13 -9.93 13.35 6.34
N LYS A 14 -9.16 13.49 7.42
CA LYS A 14 -7.70 13.47 7.39
C LYS A 14 -7.17 12.09 7.01
N THR A 15 -7.68 11.04 7.64
CA THR A 15 -7.33 9.64 7.33
C THR A 15 -7.67 9.33 5.88
N LEU A 16 -8.88 9.65 5.44
CA LEU A 16 -9.34 9.40 4.08
C LEU A 16 -8.47 10.11 3.02
N LYS A 17 -8.08 11.37 3.26
CA LYS A 17 -7.17 12.11 2.36
C LYS A 17 -5.77 11.47 2.23
N THR A 18 -5.32 10.78 3.26
CA THR A 18 -4.05 10.04 3.21
C THR A 18 -4.25 8.75 2.42
N ILE A 19 -5.29 7.98 2.73
CA ILE A 19 -5.60 6.70 2.08
C ILE A 19 -5.86 6.87 0.57
N GLN A 20 -6.52 7.93 0.15
CA GLN A 20 -6.83 8.21 -1.26
C GLN A 20 -5.63 8.65 -2.12
N ASN A 21 -4.42 8.70 -1.55
CA ASN A 21 -3.23 9.10 -2.29
C ASN A 21 -2.04 8.21 -1.89
N LYS A 22 -1.60 7.35 -2.79
CA LYS A 22 -0.53 6.37 -2.55
C LYS A 22 0.81 7.03 -2.14
N SER A 23 1.15 8.19 -2.72
CA SER A 23 2.33 8.96 -2.29
C SER A 23 2.23 9.38 -0.83
N LYS A 24 1.06 9.87 -0.41
CA LYS A 24 0.82 10.25 0.99
C LYS A 24 0.79 9.05 1.93
N GLN A 25 0.28 7.91 1.48
CA GLN A 25 0.33 6.68 2.25
C GLN A 25 1.78 6.28 2.54
N LYS A 26 2.64 6.26 1.52
CA LYS A 26 4.06 5.90 1.67
C LYS A 26 4.79 6.87 2.59
N ASP A 27 4.60 8.19 2.41
CA ASP A 27 5.18 9.21 3.31
C ASP A 27 4.69 9.02 4.76
N PHE A 28 3.43 8.64 4.93
CA PHE A 28 2.86 8.35 6.24
C PHE A 28 3.50 7.11 6.87
N TYR A 29 3.73 6.04 6.10
CA TYR A 29 4.38 4.82 6.61
C TYR A 29 5.80 5.12 7.10
N ILE A 30 6.61 5.78 6.29
CA ILE A 30 7.99 6.16 6.68
C ILE A 30 7.99 7.05 7.93
N LYS A 31 7.11 8.07 7.98
CA LYS A 31 7.01 8.98 9.13
C LYS A 31 6.68 8.26 10.44
N ASN A 32 5.98 7.14 10.37
CA ASN A 32 5.55 6.36 11.54
C ASN A 32 6.39 5.09 11.75
N ASN A 33 7.53 4.94 11.06
CA ASN A 33 8.39 3.76 11.10
C ASN A 33 7.66 2.45 10.79
N LEU A 34 6.69 2.51 9.88
CA LEU A 34 5.97 1.34 9.38
C LEU A 34 6.71 0.75 8.17
N PRO A 35 6.86 -0.58 8.09
CA PRO A 35 7.61 -1.22 7.02
C PRO A 35 6.88 -1.10 5.67
N THR A 36 7.57 -0.62 4.65
CA THR A 36 7.05 -0.55 3.28
C THR A 36 8.22 -0.59 2.29
N SER A 37 7.94 -0.92 1.02
CA SER A 37 8.95 -0.92 -0.04
C SER A 37 9.60 0.46 -0.20
N ALA A 38 10.88 0.49 -0.56
CA ALA A 38 11.57 1.73 -0.91
C ALA A 38 10.87 2.40 -2.09
N TYR A 39 10.69 3.70 -2.03
CA TYR A 39 9.95 4.48 -3.03
C TYR A 39 10.48 5.89 -3.19
N LYS A 40 10.07 6.54 -4.27
CA LYS A 40 10.26 7.97 -4.50
C LYS A 40 9.04 8.57 -5.19
N ASN A 41 8.59 9.73 -4.68
CA ASN A 41 7.44 10.46 -5.20
C ASN A 41 7.86 11.45 -6.29
N TYR A 42 6.99 11.65 -7.29
CA TYR A 42 7.17 12.59 -8.40
C TYR A 42 5.87 13.33 -8.67
N LYS A 43 5.98 14.64 -8.90
CA LYS A 43 4.82 15.49 -9.20
C LYS A 43 4.31 15.28 -10.62
N ASN A 44 5.22 14.91 -11.52
CA ASN A 44 4.95 14.73 -12.95
C ASN A 44 6.03 13.85 -13.60
N LYS A 45 5.80 13.47 -14.84
CA LYS A 45 6.71 12.64 -15.63
C LYS A 45 8.05 13.31 -15.92
N SER A 46 8.08 14.65 -16.08
CA SER A 46 9.32 15.38 -16.35
C SER A 46 10.29 15.29 -15.18
N GLU A 47 9.79 15.42 -13.95
CA GLU A 47 10.58 15.25 -12.73
C GLU A 47 11.14 13.81 -12.63
N LEU A 48 10.32 12.80 -12.94
CA LEU A 48 10.74 11.40 -12.98
C LEU A 48 11.86 11.17 -14.00
N ILE A 49 11.71 11.65 -15.23
CA ILE A 49 12.71 11.50 -16.29
C ILE A 49 14.03 12.21 -15.91
N SER A 50 13.94 13.42 -15.36
CA SER A 50 15.12 14.18 -14.91
C SER A 50 15.92 13.42 -13.85
N ASP A 51 15.25 12.71 -12.96
CA ASP A 51 15.89 11.96 -11.88
C ASP A 51 16.52 10.66 -12.39
N LEU A 52 15.86 9.98 -13.30
CA LEU A 52 16.38 8.77 -13.94
C LEU A 52 17.69 9.01 -14.72
N ASN A 53 17.80 10.16 -15.37
CA ASN A 53 19.01 10.53 -16.09
C ASN A 53 20.23 10.73 -15.16
N LYS A 54 20.01 10.81 -13.84
CA LYS A 54 21.08 10.88 -12.84
C LYS A 54 21.61 9.51 -12.41
N GLY A 55 21.02 8.42 -12.90
CA GLY A 55 21.50 7.05 -12.66
C GLY A 55 21.18 6.46 -11.29
N TYR A 56 20.19 7.00 -10.59
CA TYR A 56 19.82 6.55 -9.23
C TYR A 56 18.91 5.30 -9.20
N PHE A 57 18.60 4.71 -10.34
CA PHE A 57 17.64 3.62 -10.40
C PHE A 57 18.21 2.34 -11.02
N GLU A 58 18.00 1.23 -10.31
CA GLU A 58 18.22 -0.11 -10.82
C GLU A 58 16.87 -0.76 -11.18
N PHE A 59 16.64 -0.98 -12.47
CA PHE A 59 15.42 -1.65 -12.94
C PHE A 59 15.38 -3.12 -12.52
N PRO A 60 14.17 -3.72 -12.34
CA PRO A 60 12.84 -3.15 -12.57
C PRO A 60 12.25 -2.39 -11.38
N TYR A 61 11.39 -1.42 -11.67
CA TYR A 61 10.58 -0.68 -10.70
C TYR A 61 9.09 -0.85 -10.95
N VAL A 62 8.29 -0.53 -9.94
CA VAL A 62 6.84 -0.45 -10.07
C VAL A 62 6.43 1.02 -10.04
N TRP A 63 5.90 1.50 -11.16
CA TRP A 63 5.27 2.81 -11.23
C TRP A 63 3.83 2.71 -10.76
N LYS A 64 3.40 3.64 -9.89
CA LYS A 64 2.02 3.74 -9.41
C LYS A 64 1.54 5.18 -9.56
N SER A 65 0.33 5.38 -10.08
CA SER A 65 -0.34 6.67 -10.01
C SER A 65 -0.64 7.01 -8.56
N ALA A 66 -0.40 8.26 -8.15
CA ALA A 66 -0.67 8.68 -6.76
C ALA A 66 -2.16 8.63 -6.41
N LYS A 67 -3.04 8.86 -7.40
CA LYS A 67 -4.50 8.89 -7.24
C LYS A 67 -5.18 8.14 -8.38
N PHE A 68 -6.43 7.75 -8.17
CA PHE A 68 -7.31 7.15 -9.18
C PHE A 68 -6.84 5.79 -9.75
N GLY A 69 -5.86 5.14 -9.12
CA GLY A 69 -5.50 3.75 -9.43
C GLY A 69 -6.41 2.79 -8.65
N TYR A 70 -7.13 1.93 -9.36
CA TYR A 70 -7.99 0.86 -8.84
C TYR A 70 -7.92 -0.34 -9.77
N ASP A 71 -8.13 -1.53 -9.26
CA ASP A 71 -8.20 -2.78 -10.03
C ASP A 71 -7.01 -2.96 -10.99
N GLY A 72 -5.78 -2.78 -10.50
CA GLY A 72 -4.56 -2.86 -11.33
C GLY A 72 -4.36 -1.69 -12.31
N LYS A 73 -5.38 -0.83 -12.50
CA LYS A 73 -5.25 0.39 -13.31
C LYS A 73 -4.42 1.43 -12.55
N GLY A 74 -3.40 1.96 -13.20
CA GLY A 74 -2.49 2.92 -12.57
C GLY A 74 -1.30 2.28 -11.85
N VAL A 75 -1.01 1.00 -12.13
CA VAL A 75 0.21 0.28 -11.75
C VAL A 75 0.87 -0.26 -13.01
N LYS A 76 2.19 -0.06 -13.16
CA LYS A 76 2.98 -0.59 -14.28
C LYS A 76 4.36 -1.01 -13.83
N ILE A 77 4.80 -2.18 -14.27
CA ILE A 77 6.20 -2.60 -14.11
C ILE A 77 7.02 -1.88 -15.17
N VAL A 78 8.02 -1.13 -14.71
CA VAL A 78 8.96 -0.38 -15.55
C VAL A 78 10.27 -1.15 -15.57
N LYS A 79 10.64 -1.66 -16.73
CA LYS A 79 11.86 -2.46 -16.94
C LYS A 79 12.96 -1.69 -17.66
N THR A 80 12.57 -0.64 -18.39
CA THR A 80 13.46 0.14 -19.24
C THR A 80 13.10 1.62 -19.21
N LEU A 81 14.01 2.48 -19.67
CA LEU A 81 13.72 3.90 -19.88
C LEU A 81 12.62 4.16 -20.93
N GLU A 82 12.46 3.23 -21.90
CA GLU A 82 11.43 3.35 -22.93
C GLU A 82 10.02 3.18 -22.31
N ASP A 83 9.86 2.30 -21.32
CA ASP A 83 8.58 2.10 -20.64
C ASP A 83 8.08 3.42 -20.02
N ILE A 84 9.01 4.25 -19.56
CA ILE A 84 8.68 5.53 -18.91
C ILE A 84 8.09 6.54 -19.89
N LYS A 85 8.52 6.53 -21.14
CA LYS A 85 7.97 7.42 -22.17
C LYS A 85 6.47 7.21 -22.36
N ASN A 86 6.02 5.97 -22.16
CA ASN A 86 4.63 5.56 -22.31
C ASN A 86 3.78 5.74 -21.04
N LEU A 87 4.38 6.21 -19.93
CA LEU A 87 3.63 6.52 -18.72
C LEU A 87 2.82 7.82 -18.89
N PRO A 88 1.66 7.93 -18.23
CA PRO A 88 0.91 9.18 -18.20
C PRO A 88 1.66 10.27 -17.43
N ASP A 89 1.45 11.53 -17.79
CA ASP A 89 2.02 12.69 -17.08
C ASP A 89 1.09 13.10 -15.94
N LEU A 90 1.38 12.58 -14.74
CA LEU A 90 0.60 12.84 -13.52
C LEU A 90 1.46 12.61 -12.27
N GLU A 91 0.92 13.00 -11.10
CA GLU A 91 1.50 12.71 -9.79
C GLU A 91 1.60 11.19 -9.59
N CYS A 92 2.81 10.70 -9.31
CA CYS A 92 3.08 9.27 -9.24
C CYS A 92 4.18 8.95 -8.22
N LEU A 93 4.40 7.67 -8.01
CA LEU A 93 5.57 7.16 -7.28
C LEU A 93 6.20 6.00 -8.04
N MET A 94 7.50 5.86 -7.85
CA MET A 94 8.29 4.70 -8.26
C MET A 94 8.63 3.90 -7.01
N GLU A 95 8.26 2.64 -6.97
CA GLU A 95 8.62 1.71 -5.90
C GLU A 95 9.64 0.70 -6.37
N GLN A 96 10.57 0.33 -5.50
CA GLN A 96 11.42 -0.82 -5.76
C GLN A 96 10.55 -2.08 -5.92
N LYS A 97 10.78 -2.83 -6.99
CA LYS A 97 10.06 -4.08 -7.19
C LYS A 97 10.46 -5.10 -6.12
N VAL A 98 9.50 -5.49 -5.32
CA VAL A 98 9.67 -6.52 -4.28
C VAL A 98 9.48 -7.90 -4.90
N LYS A 99 10.28 -8.87 -4.45
CA LYS A 99 10.04 -10.28 -4.74
C LYS A 99 9.01 -10.82 -3.76
N ILE A 100 7.77 -10.90 -4.24
CA ILE A 100 6.61 -11.26 -3.43
C ILE A 100 6.47 -12.78 -3.43
N LYS A 101 6.41 -13.37 -2.22
CA LYS A 101 6.07 -14.78 -2.00
C LYS A 101 4.56 -14.96 -1.85
N LYS A 102 3.91 -14.05 -1.11
CA LYS A 102 2.46 -14.00 -0.90
C LYS A 102 1.97 -12.58 -0.72
N GLU A 103 0.74 -12.33 -1.14
CA GLU A 103 -0.01 -11.13 -0.79
C GLU A 103 -1.11 -11.51 0.21
N VAL A 104 -1.14 -10.80 1.33
CA VAL A 104 -2.12 -11.06 2.39
C VAL A 104 -2.79 -9.77 2.84
N SER A 105 -3.97 -9.88 3.41
CA SER A 105 -4.67 -8.72 3.98
C SER A 105 -5.13 -9.02 5.41
N VAL A 106 -5.00 -8.02 6.27
CA VAL A 106 -5.47 -8.05 7.65
C VAL A 106 -6.51 -6.97 7.83
N ILE A 107 -7.73 -7.33 8.20
CA ILE A 107 -8.76 -6.37 8.58
C ILE A 107 -8.66 -6.15 10.09
N VAL A 108 -8.41 -4.89 10.46
CA VAL A 108 -8.40 -4.43 11.85
C VAL A 108 -9.73 -3.76 12.15
N ALA A 109 -10.39 -4.17 13.23
CA ALA A 109 -11.55 -3.48 13.80
C ALA A 109 -11.10 -2.71 15.05
N ARG A 110 -11.44 -1.41 15.11
CA ARG A 110 -11.08 -0.56 16.25
C ARG A 110 -12.25 0.37 16.60
N ASN A 111 -12.57 0.46 17.88
CA ASN A 111 -13.67 1.29 18.38
C ASN A 111 -13.17 2.65 18.95
N PRO A 112 -14.07 3.57 19.31
CA PRO A 112 -13.69 4.85 19.91
C PRO A 112 -13.00 4.76 21.28
N ASN A 113 -13.16 3.65 22.00
CA ASN A 113 -12.50 3.40 23.29
C ASN A 113 -11.08 2.82 23.10
N GLU A 114 -10.63 2.68 21.85
CA GLU A 114 -9.34 2.11 21.47
C GLU A 114 -9.23 0.58 21.64
N ASP A 115 -10.33 -0.11 21.95
CA ASP A 115 -10.36 -1.57 21.86
C ASP A 115 -10.19 -1.97 20.39
N GLU A 116 -9.38 -2.98 20.16
CA GLU A 116 -9.03 -3.42 18.80
C GLU A 116 -8.95 -4.93 18.69
N THR A 117 -9.27 -5.44 17.51
CA THR A 117 -9.14 -6.84 17.16
C THR A 117 -8.84 -6.98 15.67
N CYS A 118 -8.29 -8.13 15.28
CA CYS A 118 -8.07 -8.48 13.89
C CYS A 118 -9.00 -9.62 13.48
N PHE A 119 -9.47 -9.56 12.25
CA PHE A 119 -10.05 -10.72 11.58
C PHE A 119 -8.95 -11.69 11.16
N PRO A 120 -9.28 -12.98 10.90
CA PRO A 120 -8.32 -13.92 10.35
C PRO A 120 -7.66 -13.35 9.08
N ILE A 121 -6.35 -13.57 8.95
CA ILE A 121 -5.61 -13.11 7.77
C ILE A 121 -6.12 -13.84 6.53
N VAL A 122 -6.32 -13.11 5.47
CA VAL A 122 -6.66 -13.66 4.17
C VAL A 122 -5.46 -13.58 3.22
N GLU A 123 -5.31 -14.60 2.39
CA GLU A 123 -4.36 -14.65 1.29
C GLU A 123 -5.08 -14.27 0.00
N MET A 124 -4.46 -13.42 -0.81
CA MET A 124 -5.00 -12.99 -2.10
C MET A 124 -4.20 -13.66 -3.21
N GLU A 125 -4.89 -14.39 -4.07
CA GLU A 125 -4.31 -14.94 -5.29
C GLU A 125 -4.78 -14.13 -6.49
N PHE A 126 -3.82 -13.72 -7.31
CA PHE A 126 -4.06 -12.87 -8.45
C PHE A 126 -4.02 -13.68 -9.75
N ASN A 127 -4.87 -13.31 -10.67
CA ASN A 127 -4.83 -13.82 -12.03
C ASN A 127 -3.65 -13.17 -12.77
N ASP A 128 -2.77 -13.97 -13.34
CA ASP A 128 -1.52 -13.51 -13.99
C ASP A 128 -1.77 -12.58 -15.18
N ASP A 129 -2.87 -12.77 -15.90
CA ASP A 129 -3.16 -12.00 -17.12
C ASP A 129 -3.81 -10.65 -16.81
N SER A 130 -4.75 -10.63 -15.85
CA SER A 130 -5.53 -9.43 -15.53
C SER A 130 -4.94 -8.61 -14.38
N ASN A 131 -4.08 -9.21 -13.56
CA ASN A 131 -3.57 -8.67 -12.30
C ASN A 131 -4.71 -8.25 -11.33
N LEU A 132 -5.81 -9.00 -11.38
CA LEU A 132 -6.93 -8.86 -10.45
C LEU A 132 -6.95 -10.02 -9.46
N VAL A 133 -7.45 -9.77 -8.26
CA VAL A 133 -7.66 -10.85 -7.27
C VAL A 133 -8.67 -11.85 -7.82
N GLU A 134 -8.26 -13.09 -7.94
CA GLU A 134 -9.11 -14.21 -8.42
C GLU A 134 -9.69 -14.98 -7.25
N TYR A 135 -8.87 -15.24 -6.22
CA TYR A 135 -9.28 -15.94 -5.01
C TYR A 135 -8.85 -15.21 -3.76
N VAL A 136 -9.69 -15.29 -2.74
CA VAL A 136 -9.37 -14.88 -1.36
C VAL A 136 -9.52 -16.10 -0.47
N ILE A 137 -8.40 -16.55 0.10
CA ILE A 137 -8.34 -17.77 0.92
C ILE A 137 -8.28 -17.37 2.39
N CYS A 138 -9.19 -17.91 3.20
CA CYS A 138 -9.25 -17.66 4.63
C CYS A 138 -9.33 -18.98 5.41
N PRO A 139 -8.46 -19.22 6.39
CA PRO A 139 -7.30 -18.40 6.76
C PRO A 139 -6.16 -18.52 5.74
N ALA A 140 -5.28 -17.52 5.70
CA ALA A 140 -4.07 -17.53 4.88
C ALA A 140 -3.15 -18.71 5.26
N ASN A 141 -2.54 -19.35 4.26
CA ASN A 141 -1.59 -20.44 4.48
C ASN A 141 -0.18 -19.89 4.72
N ILE A 142 0.07 -19.39 5.92
CA ILE A 142 1.35 -18.81 6.37
C ILE A 142 1.77 -19.39 7.72
N SER A 143 3.05 -19.25 8.08
CA SER A 143 3.53 -19.70 9.39
C SER A 143 2.96 -18.83 10.51
N LYS A 144 2.87 -19.38 11.73
CA LYS A 144 2.41 -18.62 12.90
C LYS A 144 3.28 -17.39 13.18
N GLU A 145 4.57 -17.48 12.91
CA GLU A 145 5.50 -16.37 13.08
C GLU A 145 5.16 -15.20 12.12
N LEU A 146 4.86 -15.51 10.86
CA LEU A 146 4.44 -14.51 9.87
C LEU A 146 3.04 -13.97 10.20
N GLU A 147 2.15 -14.82 10.69
CA GLU A 147 0.81 -14.42 11.14
C GLU A 147 0.90 -13.37 12.26
N GLU A 148 1.69 -13.64 13.31
CA GLU A 148 1.88 -12.71 14.42
C GLU A 148 2.53 -11.39 13.97
N LYS A 149 3.55 -11.45 13.11
CA LYS A 149 4.17 -10.25 12.53
C LYS A 149 3.17 -9.42 11.72
N ALA A 150 2.36 -10.07 10.88
CA ALA A 150 1.34 -9.41 10.06
C ALA A 150 0.28 -8.72 10.92
N TYR A 151 -0.23 -9.38 11.95
CA TYR A 151 -1.15 -8.78 12.91
C TYR A 151 -0.55 -7.55 13.61
N ASN A 152 0.68 -7.65 14.09
CA ASN A 152 1.35 -6.55 14.77
C ASN A 152 1.53 -5.32 13.86
N ILE A 153 1.92 -5.53 12.59
CA ILE A 153 2.06 -4.44 11.61
C ILE A 153 0.70 -3.81 11.32
N ALA A 154 -0.34 -4.61 11.13
CA ALA A 154 -1.69 -4.12 10.84
C ALA A 154 -2.27 -3.32 12.01
N LEU A 155 -2.15 -3.80 13.24
CA LEU A 155 -2.57 -3.10 14.46
C LEU A 155 -1.81 -1.77 14.62
N GLN A 156 -0.48 -1.80 14.46
CA GLN A 156 0.32 -0.58 14.53
C GLN A 156 -0.10 0.43 13.45
N THR A 157 -0.39 -0.04 12.24
CA THR A 157 -0.88 0.80 11.13
C THR A 157 -2.20 1.45 11.50
N ALA A 158 -3.18 0.69 12.00
CA ALA A 158 -4.49 1.20 12.42
C ALA A 158 -4.37 2.23 13.55
N ARG A 159 -3.48 1.98 14.53
CA ARG A 159 -3.19 2.93 15.63
C ARG A 159 -2.58 4.23 15.11
N CYS A 160 -1.60 4.17 14.18
CA CYS A 160 -0.97 5.34 13.57
C CYS A 160 -1.99 6.18 12.79
N PHE A 161 -2.90 5.55 12.05
CA PHE A 161 -3.99 6.22 11.35
C PHE A 161 -5.07 6.77 12.31
N LYS A 162 -5.06 6.34 13.57
CA LYS A 162 -6.16 6.58 14.54
C LYS A 162 -7.50 6.15 13.91
N SER A 163 -7.46 5.04 13.21
CA SER A 163 -8.63 4.53 12.51
C SER A 163 -9.68 4.08 13.52
N ILE A 164 -10.93 4.42 13.27
CA ILE A 164 -12.10 3.92 13.98
C ILE A 164 -13.00 3.24 12.95
N GLY A 165 -13.50 2.05 13.28
CA GLY A 165 -14.20 1.18 12.35
C GLY A 165 -13.28 0.09 11.82
N LEU A 166 -13.45 -0.27 10.56
CA LEU A 166 -12.65 -1.29 9.88
C LEU A 166 -11.55 -0.63 9.04
N LEU A 167 -10.36 -1.20 9.08
CA LEU A 167 -9.24 -0.86 8.21
C LEU A 167 -8.63 -2.14 7.66
N ALA A 168 -8.66 -2.33 6.35
CA ALA A 168 -7.91 -3.38 5.70
C ALA A 168 -6.47 -2.91 5.45
N VAL A 169 -5.50 -3.74 5.79
CA VAL A 169 -4.07 -3.49 5.56
C VAL A 169 -3.55 -4.59 4.65
N GLU A 170 -3.19 -4.23 3.43
CA GLU A 170 -2.60 -5.13 2.46
C GLU A 170 -1.09 -5.21 2.66
N LEU A 171 -0.58 -6.44 2.72
CA LEU A 171 0.80 -6.75 3.06
C LEU A 171 1.43 -7.66 2.01
N PHE A 172 2.66 -7.37 1.63
CA PHE A 172 3.53 -8.29 0.91
C PHE A 172 4.35 -9.10 1.90
N ILE A 173 4.33 -10.41 1.76
CA ILE A 173 5.30 -11.31 2.36
C ILE A 173 6.36 -11.58 1.28
N THR A 174 7.60 -11.20 1.54
CA THR A 174 8.71 -11.35 0.59
C THR A 174 9.27 -12.76 0.59
N GLU A 175 10.10 -13.09 -0.41
CA GLU A 175 10.84 -14.37 -0.45
C GLU A 175 11.75 -14.56 0.78
N ASN A 176 12.17 -13.49 1.46
CA ASN A 176 12.98 -13.52 2.68
C ASN A 176 12.14 -13.47 3.96
N ASP A 177 10.81 -13.69 3.88
CA ASP A 177 9.88 -13.63 4.99
C ASP A 177 9.83 -12.26 5.72
N GLU A 178 10.20 -11.18 5.01
CA GLU A 178 9.93 -9.82 5.45
C GLU A 178 8.48 -9.45 5.12
N ILE A 179 7.85 -8.61 5.96
CA ILE A 179 6.50 -8.13 5.73
C ILE A 179 6.54 -6.63 5.46
N LEU A 180 5.97 -6.22 4.33
CA LEU A 180 5.92 -4.82 3.89
C LEU A 180 4.47 -4.41 3.62
N ILE A 181 4.09 -3.21 4.08
CA ILE A 181 2.78 -2.64 3.77
C ILE A 181 2.75 -2.22 2.30
N ASN A 182 1.77 -2.75 1.55
CA ASN A 182 1.44 -2.30 0.22
C ASN A 182 0.57 -1.05 0.28
N GLU A 183 -0.66 -1.21 0.76
CA GLU A 183 -1.63 -0.12 0.91
C GLU A 183 -2.69 -0.41 2.00
N VAL A 184 -3.55 0.56 2.27
CA VAL A 184 -4.70 0.45 3.19
C VAL A 184 -5.96 1.04 2.57
#